data_b6c5aaf6ff7fbdf9addd973ce9151fd1
#
_entry.id   b6c5aaf6ff7fbdf9addd973ce9151fd1
#
_cell.length_a   1.000
_cell.length_b   1.000
_cell.length_c   1.000
_cell.angle_alpha   90.00
_cell.angle_beta   90.00
_cell.angle_gamma   90.00
#
_symmetry.space_group_name_H-M   'P 1'
#
loop_
_entity.id
_entity.type
_entity.pdbx_description
1 polymer ?
#
loop_
_entity_poly.entity_id
_entity_poly.type
_entity_poly.pdbx_seq_one_letter_code
_entity_poly.pdbx_strand_id
1 'polypeptide(L)'
;MKLRDLVVIRLGVIINLVIGQVVAALLLPLFLDAVGTILVAALVGPWAAITVGLVSQVLNAVLSGNFSWLPFGVIQVIIALYAWLAARVGAFRRPWTAAPAGLVLGVIAGSTAAPIAYHLFGGATAGGVMAVTTALRAVGMPLELAVRISSVSTDMLDKTVAFVMVSLILRALPNQLRARFPAHA
;
A
#
# COMPACT_ATOMS: atom_id res chain seq x y z
N MET A 1 18.69 -14.07 8.15
CA MET A 1 17.22 -14.02 8.23
C MET A 1 16.76 -15.24 9.02
N LYS A 2 15.97 -15.09 10.07
CA LYS A 2 15.49 -16.22 10.87
C LYS A 2 14.31 -16.90 10.14
N LEU A 3 14.09 -18.21 10.37
CA LEU A 3 12.97 -18.95 9.73
C LEU A 3 11.60 -18.26 9.94
N ARG A 4 11.38 -17.68 11.13
CA ARG A 4 10.16 -16.90 11.42
C ARG A 4 9.97 -15.71 10.49
N ASP A 5 11.06 -15.02 10.12
CA ASP A 5 10.98 -13.83 9.27
C ASP A 5 10.53 -14.22 7.86
N LEU A 6 10.98 -15.38 7.36
CA LEU A 6 10.52 -15.97 6.10
C LEU A 6 9.03 -16.29 6.11
N VAL A 7 8.52 -16.83 7.22
CA VAL A 7 7.08 -17.13 7.37
C VAL A 7 6.27 -15.83 7.33
N VAL A 8 6.72 -14.79 8.04
CA VAL A 8 6.03 -13.49 8.07
C VAL A 8 6.06 -12.80 6.71
N ILE A 9 7.18 -12.89 5.97
CA ILE A 9 7.28 -12.39 4.59
C ILE A 9 6.25 -13.08 3.69
N ARG A 10 6.18 -14.41 3.72
CA ARG A 10 5.21 -15.17 2.92
C ARG A 10 3.77 -14.78 3.25
N LEU A 11 3.43 -14.68 4.53
CA LEU A 11 2.12 -14.22 4.96
C LEU A 11 1.83 -12.79 4.50
N GLY A 12 2.82 -11.89 4.56
CA GLY A 12 2.69 -10.53 4.05
C GLY A 12 2.35 -10.50 2.55
N VAL A 13 3.03 -11.31 1.74
CA VAL A 13 2.73 -11.44 0.31
C VAL A 13 1.31 -11.97 0.08
N ILE A 14 0.91 -13.02 0.80
CA ILE A 14 -0.44 -13.59 0.69
C ILE A 14 -1.50 -12.55 1.06
N ILE A 15 -1.30 -11.79 2.15
CA ILE A 15 -2.21 -10.73 2.58
C ILE A 15 -2.36 -9.68 1.47
N ASN A 16 -1.26 -9.20 0.90
CA ASN A 16 -1.30 -8.23 -0.19
C ASN A 16 -2.10 -8.74 -1.39
N LEU A 17 -1.81 -9.97 -1.84
CA LEU A 17 -2.49 -10.56 -3.00
C LEU A 17 -3.97 -10.78 -2.74
N VAL A 18 -4.32 -11.40 -1.61
CA VAL A 18 -5.72 -11.74 -1.30
C VAL A 18 -6.57 -10.48 -1.11
N ILE A 19 -6.11 -9.53 -0.30
CA ILE A 19 -6.86 -8.29 -0.06
C ILE A 19 -6.96 -7.47 -1.35
N GLY A 20 -5.85 -7.31 -2.09
CA GLY A 20 -5.85 -6.57 -3.35
C GLY A 20 -6.81 -7.18 -4.39
N GLN A 21 -6.84 -8.50 -4.54
CA GLN A 21 -7.77 -9.18 -5.45
C GLN A 21 -9.23 -9.03 -5.02
N VAL A 22 -9.52 -9.13 -3.72
CA VAL A 22 -10.90 -8.93 -3.20
C VAL A 22 -11.37 -7.51 -3.48
N VAL A 23 -10.52 -6.52 -3.21
CA VAL A 23 -10.85 -5.10 -3.45
C VAL A 23 -11.07 -4.82 -4.94
N ALA A 24 -10.22 -5.39 -5.80
CA ALA A 24 -10.35 -5.27 -7.25
C ALA A 24 -11.66 -5.93 -7.75
N ALA A 25 -12.02 -7.11 -7.23
CA ALA A 25 -13.26 -7.79 -7.58
C ALA A 25 -14.52 -7.01 -7.15
N LEU A 26 -14.42 -6.25 -6.06
CA LEU A 26 -15.50 -5.38 -5.59
C LEU A 26 -15.56 -4.02 -6.30
N LEU A 27 -14.67 -3.76 -7.26
CA LEU A 27 -14.55 -2.51 -8.03
C LEU A 27 -14.44 -1.25 -7.13
N LEU A 28 -13.84 -1.40 -5.95
CA LEU A 28 -13.64 -0.30 -5.03
C LEU A 28 -12.53 0.64 -5.56
N PRO A 29 -12.64 1.97 -5.30
CA PRO A 29 -11.59 2.93 -5.64
C PRO A 29 -10.43 2.88 -4.62
N LEU A 30 -9.95 1.68 -4.33
CA LEU A 30 -8.87 1.37 -3.40
C LEU A 30 -8.04 0.23 -3.99
N PHE A 31 -6.82 0.06 -3.50
CA PHE A 31 -5.95 -1.05 -3.86
C PHE A 31 -5.80 -2.06 -2.72
N LEU A 32 -5.49 -1.59 -1.52
CA LEU A 32 -5.20 -2.34 -0.29
C LEU A 32 -4.18 -3.49 -0.49
N ASP A 33 -3.37 -3.37 -1.52
CA ASP A 33 -2.35 -4.32 -1.95
C ASP A 33 -1.02 -4.17 -1.19
N ALA A 34 -0.99 -3.28 -0.19
CA ALA A 34 0.18 -2.97 0.62
C ALA A 34 0.01 -3.25 2.13
N VAL A 35 -1.14 -3.80 2.55
CA VAL A 35 -1.43 -4.09 3.97
C VAL A 35 -0.38 -5.04 4.56
N GLY A 36 -0.03 -6.10 3.83
CA GLY A 36 1.03 -7.04 4.22
C GLY A 36 2.42 -6.39 4.25
N THR A 37 2.73 -5.50 3.30
CA THR A 37 3.97 -4.71 3.28
C THR A 37 4.10 -3.87 4.54
N ILE A 38 3.05 -3.13 4.90
CA ILE A 38 2.99 -2.26 6.09
C ILE A 38 3.10 -3.10 7.37
N LEU A 39 2.41 -4.23 7.44
CA LEU A 39 2.45 -5.14 8.59
C LEU A 39 3.86 -5.71 8.80
N VAL A 40 4.51 -6.17 7.73
CA VAL A 40 5.88 -6.72 7.80
C VAL A 40 6.90 -5.62 8.12
N ALA A 41 6.70 -4.40 7.65
CA ALA A 41 7.52 -3.25 8.02
C ALA A 41 7.49 -3.00 9.54
N ALA A 42 6.29 -3.07 10.14
CA ALA A 42 6.11 -2.87 11.57
C ALA A 42 6.65 -4.03 12.43
N LEU A 43 6.58 -5.27 11.95
CA LEU A 43 6.99 -6.46 12.72
C LEU A 43 8.46 -6.83 12.54
N VAL A 44 8.95 -6.80 11.32
CA VAL A 44 10.27 -7.38 10.96
C VAL A 44 11.27 -6.29 10.59
N GLY A 45 10.84 -5.30 9.80
CA GLY A 45 11.69 -4.20 9.38
C GLY A 45 11.66 -3.91 7.87
N PRO A 46 12.44 -2.91 7.43
CA PRO A 46 12.28 -2.33 6.10
C PRO A 46 12.67 -3.31 4.97
N TRP A 47 13.75 -4.06 5.11
CA TRP A 47 14.20 -4.95 4.03
C TRP A 47 13.23 -6.10 3.76
N ALA A 48 12.67 -6.69 4.83
CA ALA A 48 11.64 -7.70 4.70
C ALA A 48 10.36 -7.14 4.05
N ALA A 49 9.96 -5.93 4.42
CA ALA A 49 8.81 -5.25 3.86
C ALA A 49 9.00 -4.89 2.37
N ILE A 50 10.19 -4.40 1.98
CA ILE A 50 10.54 -4.15 0.58
C ILE A 50 10.41 -5.45 -0.23
N THR A 51 10.93 -6.56 0.30
CA THR A 51 10.80 -7.87 -0.35
C THR A 51 9.33 -8.25 -0.53
N VAL A 52 8.49 -8.08 0.51
CA VAL A 52 7.04 -8.33 0.41
C VAL A 52 6.41 -7.47 -0.68
N GLY A 53 6.65 -6.17 -0.65
CA GLY A 53 6.05 -5.24 -1.61
C GLY A 53 6.43 -5.56 -3.06
N LEU A 54 7.73 -5.74 -3.33
CA LEU A 54 8.21 -6.03 -4.69
C LEU A 54 7.75 -7.40 -5.19
N VAL A 55 7.80 -8.44 -4.36
CA VAL A 55 7.31 -9.78 -4.73
C VAL A 55 5.81 -9.75 -5.00
N SER A 56 5.02 -9.06 -4.15
CA SER A 56 3.58 -8.89 -4.38
C SER A 56 3.30 -8.17 -5.69
N GLN A 57 4.07 -7.13 -6.01
CA GLN A 57 3.92 -6.35 -7.25
C GLN A 57 4.17 -7.21 -8.50
N VAL A 58 5.25 -8.00 -8.48
CA VAL A 58 5.57 -8.93 -9.57
C VAL A 58 4.48 -10.01 -9.71
N LEU A 59 4.05 -10.60 -8.60
CA LEU A 59 3.01 -11.62 -8.62
C LEU A 59 1.66 -11.07 -9.11
N ASN A 60 1.28 -9.85 -8.69
CA ASN A 60 0.07 -9.18 -9.21
C ASN A 60 0.16 -8.97 -10.73
N ALA A 61 1.31 -8.52 -11.24
CA ALA A 61 1.52 -8.33 -12.67
C ALA A 61 1.36 -9.65 -13.45
N VAL A 62 1.95 -10.73 -12.93
CA VAL A 62 1.87 -12.08 -13.55
C VAL A 62 0.45 -12.65 -13.48
N LEU A 63 -0.20 -12.59 -12.31
CA LEU A 63 -1.53 -13.17 -12.10
C LEU A 63 -2.61 -12.42 -12.88
N SER A 64 -2.50 -11.11 -13.04
CA SER A 64 -3.43 -10.29 -13.82
C SER A 64 -3.10 -10.25 -15.32
N GLY A 65 -1.93 -10.74 -15.73
CA GLY A 65 -1.42 -10.59 -17.10
C GLY A 65 -1.11 -9.13 -17.47
N ASN A 66 -1.08 -8.23 -16.50
CA ASN A 66 -0.92 -6.80 -16.70
C ASN A 66 0.40 -6.28 -16.13
N PHE A 67 1.42 -6.23 -16.97
CA PHE A 67 2.78 -5.78 -16.60
C PHE A 67 2.90 -4.26 -16.37
N SER A 68 1.84 -3.47 -16.64
CA SER A 68 1.82 -2.04 -16.31
C SER A 68 1.86 -1.76 -14.81
N TRP A 69 1.69 -2.78 -13.97
CA TRP A 69 1.88 -2.68 -12.52
C TRP A 69 3.36 -2.51 -12.10
N LEU A 70 4.32 -3.06 -12.87
CA LEU A 70 5.72 -3.14 -12.46
C LEU A 70 6.38 -1.77 -12.14
N PRO A 71 6.19 -0.70 -12.92
CA PRO A 71 6.76 0.62 -12.61
C PRO A 71 6.33 1.18 -11.25
N PHE A 72 5.16 0.77 -10.73
CA PHE A 72 4.68 1.16 -9.40
C PHE A 72 5.39 0.43 -8.26
N GLY A 73 6.31 -0.49 -8.54
CA GLY A 73 7.14 -1.14 -7.53
C GLY A 73 7.96 -0.16 -6.68
N VAL A 74 8.33 1.00 -7.22
CA VAL A 74 8.99 2.07 -6.46
C VAL A 74 8.12 2.57 -5.30
N ILE A 75 6.79 2.58 -5.48
CA ILE A 75 5.83 2.99 -4.44
C ILE A 75 5.83 1.96 -3.30
N GLN A 76 5.93 0.67 -3.60
CA GLN A 76 6.05 -0.37 -2.57
C GLN A 76 7.31 -0.19 -1.70
N VAL A 77 8.41 0.28 -2.30
CA VAL A 77 9.63 0.62 -1.54
C VAL A 77 9.39 1.80 -0.62
N ILE A 78 8.75 2.86 -1.12
CA ILE A 78 8.38 4.04 -0.31
C ILE A 78 7.46 3.65 0.84
N ILE A 79 6.43 2.84 0.57
CA ILE A 79 5.50 2.33 1.59
C ILE A 79 6.25 1.56 2.67
N ALA A 80 7.15 0.64 2.28
CA ALA A 80 7.91 -0.17 3.22
C ALA A 80 8.78 0.67 4.16
N LEU A 81 9.53 1.63 3.60
CA LEU A 81 10.41 2.51 4.37
C LEU A 81 9.61 3.44 5.28
N TYR A 82 8.56 4.08 4.75
CA TYR A 82 7.71 4.97 5.52
C TYR A 82 6.99 4.24 6.66
N ALA A 83 6.40 3.06 6.39
CA ALA A 83 5.70 2.28 7.39
C ALA A 83 6.65 1.82 8.51
N TRP A 84 7.88 1.46 8.18
CA TRP A 84 8.91 1.15 9.17
C TRP A 84 9.24 2.37 10.06
N LEU A 85 9.43 3.55 9.48
CA LEU A 85 9.66 4.78 10.25
C LEU A 85 8.45 5.13 11.12
N ALA A 86 7.23 5.03 10.57
CA ALA A 86 6.00 5.26 11.30
C ALA A 86 5.83 4.30 12.50
N ALA A 87 6.22 3.03 12.33
CA ALA A 87 6.22 2.06 13.41
C ALA A 87 7.18 2.47 14.53
N ARG A 88 8.38 2.93 14.20
CA ARG A 88 9.38 3.38 15.19
C ARG A 88 8.95 4.57 16.03
N VAL A 89 8.13 5.46 15.47
CA VAL A 89 7.56 6.59 16.21
C VAL A 89 6.22 6.24 16.88
N GLY A 90 5.79 4.98 16.79
CA GLY A 90 4.59 4.47 17.48
C GLY A 90 3.27 4.82 16.80
N ALA A 91 3.27 5.10 15.50
CA ALA A 91 2.05 5.44 14.75
C ALA A 91 0.98 4.34 14.82
N PHE A 92 1.37 3.07 14.93
CA PHE A 92 0.44 1.94 14.98
C PHE A 92 -0.08 1.60 16.39
N ARG A 93 0.31 2.37 17.42
CA ARG A 93 -0.17 2.12 18.79
C ARG A 93 -1.69 2.27 18.93
N ARG A 94 -2.27 3.17 18.14
CA ARG A 94 -3.72 3.46 18.15
C ARG A 94 -4.21 3.74 16.73
N PRO A 95 -5.46 3.37 16.37
CA PRO A 95 -6.00 3.64 15.03
C PRO A 95 -6.00 5.14 14.66
N TRP A 96 -6.27 6.01 15.63
CA TRP A 96 -6.28 7.47 15.40
C TRP A 96 -4.89 8.09 15.25
N THR A 97 -3.81 7.41 15.65
CA THR A 97 -2.43 7.82 15.33
C THR A 97 -1.95 7.21 14.01
N ALA A 98 -2.51 6.07 13.63
CA ALA A 98 -2.24 5.42 12.35
C ALA A 98 -2.89 6.16 11.17
N ALA A 99 -4.12 6.67 11.34
CA ALA A 99 -4.85 7.35 10.29
C ALA A 99 -4.09 8.55 9.69
N PRO A 100 -3.62 9.55 10.46
CA PRO A 100 -2.86 10.67 9.91
C PRO A 100 -1.52 10.23 9.28
N ALA A 101 -0.86 9.20 9.83
CA ALA A 101 0.35 8.67 9.23
C ALA A 101 0.07 8.01 7.86
N GLY A 102 -1.04 7.27 7.75
CA GLY A 102 -1.50 6.71 6.48
C GLY A 102 -1.87 7.80 5.46
N LEU A 103 -2.52 8.87 5.91
CA LEU A 103 -2.88 10.00 5.06
C LEU A 103 -1.65 10.69 4.47
N VAL A 104 -0.62 10.94 5.28
CA VAL A 104 0.66 11.51 4.80
C VAL A 104 1.34 10.58 3.79
N LEU A 105 1.38 9.28 4.09
CA LEU A 105 1.89 8.31 3.13
C LEU A 105 1.10 8.32 1.82
N GLY A 106 -0.23 8.44 1.89
CA GLY A 106 -1.09 8.50 0.71
C GLY A 106 -0.77 9.69 -0.19
N VAL A 107 -0.51 10.87 0.40
CA VAL A 107 -0.05 12.03 -0.37
C VAL A 107 1.29 11.75 -1.06
N ILE A 108 2.25 11.16 -0.36
CA ILE A 108 3.57 10.81 -0.92
C ILE A 108 3.42 9.78 -2.04
N ALA A 109 2.68 8.70 -1.78
CA ALA A 109 2.48 7.60 -2.73
C ALA A 109 1.75 8.09 -3.99
N GLY A 110 0.62 8.78 -3.84
CA GLY A 110 -0.17 9.30 -4.95
C GLY A 110 0.58 10.37 -5.76
N SER A 111 1.37 11.23 -5.11
CA SER A 111 2.22 12.20 -5.80
C SER A 111 3.34 11.54 -6.61
N THR A 112 3.81 10.36 -6.18
CA THR A 112 4.79 9.55 -6.92
C THR A 112 4.11 8.72 -8.01
N ALA A 113 2.89 8.22 -7.76
CA ALA A 113 2.13 7.43 -8.73
C ALA A 113 1.64 8.28 -9.92
N ALA A 114 1.23 9.51 -9.69
CA ALA A 114 0.64 10.38 -10.70
C ALA A 114 1.55 10.59 -11.93
N PRO A 115 2.84 10.96 -11.82
CA PRO A 115 3.72 11.08 -12.96
C PRO A 115 3.97 9.75 -13.67
N ILE A 116 4.04 8.63 -12.95
CA ILE A 116 4.16 7.30 -13.55
C ILE A 116 2.93 7.00 -14.41
N ALA A 117 1.72 7.22 -13.84
CA ALA A 117 0.46 7.00 -14.54
C ALA A 117 0.33 7.90 -15.77
N TYR A 118 0.70 9.17 -15.67
CA TYR A 118 0.57 10.13 -16.74
C TYR A 118 1.58 9.88 -17.88
N HIS A 119 2.87 9.78 -17.56
CA HIS A 119 3.92 9.71 -18.57
C HIS A 119 4.10 8.32 -19.19
N LEU A 120 3.91 7.25 -18.42
CA LEU A 120 4.10 5.89 -18.95
C LEU A 120 2.81 5.30 -19.53
N PHE A 121 1.65 5.72 -19.03
CA PHE A 121 0.37 5.10 -19.38
C PHE A 121 -0.67 6.08 -19.94
N GLY A 122 -0.29 7.34 -20.20
CA GLY A 122 -1.21 8.35 -20.75
C GLY A 122 -2.42 8.62 -19.82
N GLY A 123 -2.26 8.41 -18.51
CA GLY A 123 -3.33 8.55 -17.52
C GLY A 123 -4.25 7.33 -17.39
N ALA A 124 -4.01 6.28 -18.20
CA ALA A 124 -4.72 5.01 -18.06
C ALA A 124 -4.15 4.25 -16.86
N THR A 125 -4.91 4.18 -15.78
CA THR A 125 -4.56 3.43 -14.57
C THR A 125 -5.54 2.29 -14.35
N ALA A 126 -5.16 1.32 -13.53
CA ALA A 126 -6.05 0.23 -13.18
C ALA A 126 -7.01 0.63 -12.04
N GLY A 127 -8.16 -0.03 -11.98
CA GLY A 127 -9.08 0.06 -10.85
C GLY A 127 -9.79 1.40 -10.71
N GLY A 128 -10.11 1.77 -9.47
CA GLY A 128 -10.94 2.92 -9.13
C GLY A 128 -10.32 4.28 -9.48
N VAL A 129 -8.98 4.39 -9.57
CA VAL A 129 -8.31 5.62 -10.02
C VAL A 129 -8.77 6.02 -11.42
N MET A 130 -8.91 5.03 -12.32
CA MET A 130 -9.37 5.30 -13.68
C MET A 130 -10.79 5.87 -13.71
N ALA A 131 -11.69 5.36 -12.86
CA ALA A 131 -13.06 5.87 -12.77
C ALA A 131 -13.09 7.35 -12.30
N VAL A 132 -12.30 7.68 -11.27
CA VAL A 132 -12.17 9.07 -10.77
C VAL A 132 -11.56 9.97 -11.86
N THR A 133 -10.48 9.52 -12.51
CA THR A 133 -9.85 10.28 -13.61
C THR A 133 -10.85 10.56 -14.74
N THR A 134 -11.62 9.55 -15.15
CA THR A 134 -12.62 9.69 -16.21
C THR A 134 -13.72 10.67 -15.81
N ALA A 135 -14.21 10.62 -14.58
CA ALA A 135 -15.21 11.56 -14.07
C ALA A 135 -14.70 13.01 -14.08
N LEU A 136 -13.45 13.24 -13.63
CA LEU A 136 -12.83 14.56 -13.65
C LEU A 136 -12.62 15.08 -15.09
N ARG A 137 -12.28 14.19 -16.02
CA ARG A 137 -12.18 14.53 -17.43
C ARG A 137 -13.53 14.92 -18.05
N ALA A 138 -14.60 14.24 -17.66
CA ALA A 138 -15.95 14.53 -18.15
C ALA A 138 -16.44 15.94 -17.79
N VAL A 139 -15.93 16.53 -16.69
CA VAL A 139 -16.22 17.92 -16.31
C VAL A 139 -15.22 18.93 -16.89
N GLY A 140 -14.39 18.52 -17.88
CA GLY A 140 -13.49 19.40 -18.62
C GLY A 140 -12.10 19.61 -18.00
N MET A 141 -11.74 18.85 -16.94
CA MET A 141 -10.43 19.00 -16.30
C MET A 141 -9.29 18.52 -17.23
N PRO A 142 -8.14 19.22 -17.32
CA PRO A 142 -6.97 18.73 -18.02
C PRO A 142 -6.53 17.35 -17.52
N LEU A 143 -6.08 16.47 -18.44
CA LEU A 143 -5.76 15.08 -18.11
C LEU A 143 -4.70 14.97 -17.00
N GLU A 144 -3.64 15.75 -17.06
CA GLU A 144 -2.57 15.74 -16.06
C GLU A 144 -3.10 16.04 -14.65
N LEU A 145 -3.93 17.08 -14.54
CA LEU A 145 -4.53 17.49 -13.27
C LEU A 145 -5.51 16.43 -12.76
N ALA A 146 -6.34 15.87 -13.66
CA ALA A 146 -7.27 14.79 -13.33
C ALA A 146 -6.53 13.56 -12.80
N VAL A 147 -5.44 13.13 -13.43
CA VAL A 147 -4.60 12.00 -12.99
C VAL A 147 -3.97 12.31 -11.64
N ARG A 148 -3.45 13.51 -11.44
CA ARG A 148 -2.83 13.91 -10.17
C ARG A 148 -3.82 13.89 -9.01
N ILE A 149 -5.00 14.49 -9.18
CA ILE A 149 -6.05 14.53 -8.16
C ILE A 149 -6.55 13.13 -7.86
N SER A 150 -6.85 12.33 -8.88
CA SER A 150 -7.36 10.96 -8.68
C SER A 150 -6.32 10.06 -7.98
N SER A 151 -5.06 10.10 -8.39
CA SER A 151 -4.00 9.31 -7.75
C SER A 151 -3.82 9.70 -6.28
N VAL A 152 -3.67 11.00 -5.98
CA VAL A 152 -3.46 11.47 -4.61
C VAL A 152 -4.67 11.16 -3.74
N SER A 153 -5.89 11.46 -4.18
CA SER A 153 -7.10 11.24 -3.36
C SER A 153 -7.35 9.75 -3.11
N THR A 154 -7.16 8.90 -4.11
CA THR A 154 -7.29 7.45 -3.96
C THR A 154 -6.24 6.90 -3.00
N ASP A 155 -4.96 7.28 -3.16
CA ASP A 155 -3.89 6.80 -2.29
C ASP A 155 -4.04 7.32 -0.85
N MET A 156 -4.55 8.54 -0.64
CA MET A 156 -4.85 9.05 0.70
C MET A 156 -5.86 8.15 1.42
N LEU A 157 -6.95 7.77 0.77
CA LEU A 157 -7.93 6.85 1.32
C LEU A 157 -7.33 5.46 1.54
N ASP A 158 -6.67 4.92 0.53
CA ASP A 158 -6.07 3.60 0.52
C ASP A 158 -5.07 3.41 1.66
N LYS A 159 -4.10 4.30 1.78
CA LYS A 159 -3.04 4.20 2.78
C LYS A 159 -3.56 4.51 4.19
N THR A 160 -4.56 5.39 4.33
CA THR A 160 -5.23 5.62 5.61
C THR A 160 -5.94 4.34 6.09
N VAL A 161 -6.73 3.71 5.23
CA VAL A 161 -7.43 2.45 5.56
C VAL A 161 -6.41 1.35 5.87
N ALA A 162 -5.37 1.17 5.06
CA ALA A 162 -4.33 0.18 5.28
C ALA A 162 -3.60 0.36 6.61
N PHE A 163 -3.25 1.60 6.99
CA PHE A 163 -2.60 1.90 8.27
C PHE A 163 -3.50 1.62 9.47
N VAL A 164 -4.77 1.99 9.39
CA VAL A 164 -5.76 1.69 10.42
C VAL A 164 -5.94 0.18 10.56
N MET A 165 -6.08 -0.55 9.45
CA MET A 165 -6.19 -2.01 9.46
C MET A 165 -4.97 -2.66 10.13
N VAL A 166 -3.76 -2.24 9.77
CA VAL A 166 -2.53 -2.78 10.38
C VAL A 166 -2.46 -2.45 11.87
N SER A 167 -2.86 -1.23 12.29
CA SER A 167 -2.95 -0.90 13.71
C SER A 167 -3.91 -1.82 14.47
N LEU A 168 -5.06 -2.15 13.88
CA LEU A 168 -6.03 -3.08 14.48
C LEU A 168 -5.48 -4.52 14.53
N ILE A 169 -4.84 -4.99 13.45
CA ILE A 169 -4.20 -6.31 13.39
C ILE A 169 -3.13 -6.43 14.48
N LEU A 170 -2.24 -5.45 14.58
CA LEU A 170 -1.16 -5.45 15.57
C LEU A 170 -1.69 -5.46 17.00
N ARG A 171 -2.83 -4.80 17.27
CA ARG A 171 -3.49 -4.82 18.59
C ARG A 171 -4.19 -6.15 18.89
N ALA A 172 -4.69 -6.83 17.88
CA ALA A 172 -5.32 -8.13 18.00
C ALA A 172 -4.30 -9.27 18.20
N LEU A 173 -3.01 -9.05 17.92
CA LEU A 173 -1.96 -10.06 18.11
C LEU A 173 -1.79 -10.40 19.60
N PRO A 174 -1.73 -11.70 19.96
CA PRO A 174 -1.43 -12.14 21.32
C PRO A 174 -0.09 -11.57 21.82
N ASN A 175 -0.01 -11.25 23.11
CA ASN A 175 1.19 -10.68 23.73
C ASN A 175 2.43 -11.54 23.52
N GLN A 176 2.27 -12.87 23.48
CA GLN A 176 3.35 -13.82 23.22
C GLN A 176 3.95 -13.66 21.80
N LEU A 177 3.11 -13.35 20.81
CA LEU A 177 3.58 -13.08 19.44
C LEU A 177 4.20 -11.68 19.36
N ARG A 178 3.62 -10.69 20.02
CA ARG A 178 4.19 -9.34 20.09
C ARG A 178 5.59 -9.34 20.68
N ALA A 179 5.81 -10.07 21.78
CA ALA A 179 7.11 -10.17 22.42
C ALA A 179 8.20 -10.80 21.53
N ARG A 180 7.81 -11.56 20.51
CA ARG A 180 8.74 -12.13 19.54
C ARG A 180 9.26 -11.12 18.49
N PHE A 181 8.60 -9.96 18.36
CA PHE A 181 8.94 -8.88 17.46
C PHE A 181 9.17 -7.56 18.24
N PRO A 182 10.23 -7.49 19.09
CA PRO A 182 10.38 -6.42 20.08
C PRO A 182 10.69 -5.05 19.50
N ALA A 183 10.96 -4.96 18.21
CA ALA A 183 11.57 -3.75 17.68
C ALA A 183 10.58 -2.59 17.47
N HIS A 184 9.27 -2.83 17.30
CA HIS A 184 8.39 -1.79 16.74
C HIS A 184 6.91 -1.92 17.11
N ALA A 185 6.54 -2.74 18.09
CA ALA A 185 5.15 -2.90 18.53
C ALA A 185 4.80 -2.01 19.74
#